data_1ed17e7db26da479b8c6fb711143616a
#
_entry.id   1ed17e7db26da479b8c6fb711143616a
#
_cell.length_a   1.000
_cell.length_b   1.000
_cell.length_c   1.000
_cell.angle_alpha   90.00
_cell.angle_beta   90.00
_cell.angle_gamma   90.00
#
_symmetry.space_group_name_H-M   'P 1'
#
loop_
_entity.id
_entity.type
_entity.pdbx_description
1 polymer ?
#
loop_
_entity_poly.entity_id
_entity_poly.type
_entity_poly.pdbx_seq_one_letter_code
_entity_poly.pdbx_strand_id
1 'polypeptide(L)'
;MVFITKSNKIDEQEITSLYRLEGPALERKEARDRELEAIIKGEDQRILLVIGPCSSDNEEAVMEYARRLADLQEQVKDQIFIVMRVYTAKPRTNGDGYKGLMHQPDTHAAPSFVDGLKAVRHLHYRVITETGLTTADELLYPASLPYVEDLISYHAIGARSVEDQEHRFVSSGISAPTGMKNPTSGNLSVMFNAIYAAQHPQNFLFNAQAVETSGNPLAHAILRGGLDASGKNIPNYHYEDLLAAAKRYSEMGLQHPFILVDTNHDNSGKQFEEQVRIVRETMMNRAWNKDLATLVRGFMIESYLEDDRQNEPVVYGQSITDPCLGWEKTQALVKEIATMNK
;
A
#
# COMPACT_ATOMS: atom_id res chain seq x y z
N MET A 1 -9.48 -15.63 -31.14
CA MET A 1 -8.87 -15.41 -29.81
C MET A 1 -7.66 -16.31 -29.72
N VAL A 2 -6.50 -15.78 -29.36
CA VAL A 2 -5.27 -16.56 -29.26
C VAL A 2 -4.66 -16.35 -27.88
N PHE A 3 -5.09 -17.17 -26.91
CA PHE A 3 -4.37 -17.37 -25.67
C PHE A 3 -3.47 -18.60 -25.82
N ILE A 4 -2.20 -18.46 -25.50
CA ILE A 4 -1.25 -19.58 -25.45
C ILE A 4 -1.01 -19.89 -23.98
N THR A 5 -1.48 -21.04 -23.53
CA THR A 5 -1.24 -21.53 -22.17
C THR A 5 0.26 -21.81 -21.99
N LYS A 6 0.90 -21.16 -21.03
CA LYS A 6 2.34 -21.33 -20.73
C LYS A 6 2.61 -22.33 -19.61
N SER A 7 1.59 -22.62 -18.78
CA SER A 7 1.68 -23.58 -17.68
C SER A 7 0.33 -24.27 -17.49
N ASN A 8 0.31 -25.39 -16.77
CA ASN A 8 -0.92 -25.95 -16.23
C ASN A 8 -1.57 -24.99 -15.22
N LYS A 9 -2.77 -25.30 -14.73
CA LYS A 9 -3.38 -24.59 -13.63
C LYS A 9 -2.37 -24.54 -12.47
N ILE A 10 -2.09 -23.33 -11.97
CA ILE A 10 -1.22 -23.12 -10.80
C ILE A 10 -1.96 -23.66 -9.58
N ASP A 11 -1.35 -24.57 -8.85
CA ASP A 11 -1.92 -25.11 -7.62
C ASP A 11 -1.70 -24.10 -6.47
N GLU A 12 -2.79 -23.63 -5.91
CA GLU A 12 -2.77 -22.70 -4.79
C GLU A 12 -2.07 -23.30 -3.56
N GLN A 13 -2.37 -24.59 -3.25
CA GLN A 13 -1.77 -25.25 -2.09
C GLN A 13 -0.26 -25.45 -2.26
N GLU A 14 0.19 -25.76 -3.47
CA GLU A 14 1.62 -25.86 -3.77
C GLU A 14 2.30 -24.51 -3.50
N ILE A 15 1.74 -23.39 -3.98
CA ILE A 15 2.34 -22.08 -3.84
C ILE A 15 2.28 -21.59 -2.38
N THR A 16 1.14 -21.72 -1.70
CA THR A 16 0.97 -21.24 -0.33
C THR A 16 1.73 -22.07 0.70
N SER A 17 2.05 -23.33 0.39
CA SER A 17 2.94 -24.14 1.25
C SER A 17 4.40 -23.65 1.24
N LEU A 18 4.80 -22.94 0.18
CA LEU A 18 6.11 -22.31 0.12
C LEU A 18 6.10 -21.08 1.02
N TYR A 19 7.12 -20.98 1.90
CA TYR A 19 7.28 -19.81 2.77
C TYR A 19 6.05 -19.54 3.65
N ARG A 20 5.48 -20.59 4.23
CA ARG A 20 4.37 -20.49 5.18
C ARG A 20 4.87 -19.95 6.52
N LEU A 21 4.13 -19.01 7.10
CA LEU A 21 4.41 -18.54 8.46
C LEU A 21 3.93 -19.55 9.48
N GLU A 22 4.79 -19.84 10.48
CA GLU A 22 4.50 -20.75 11.57
C GLU A 22 5.12 -20.25 12.89
N GLY A 23 4.63 -20.78 14.02
CA GLY A 23 5.17 -20.50 15.35
C GLY A 23 5.29 -19.01 15.66
N PRO A 24 6.40 -18.57 16.29
CA PRO A 24 6.54 -17.17 16.77
C PRO A 24 6.43 -16.10 15.67
N ALA A 25 6.74 -16.42 14.41
CA ALA A 25 6.60 -15.47 13.30
C ALA A 25 5.12 -15.23 12.97
N LEU A 26 4.31 -16.28 12.94
CA LEU A 26 2.88 -16.18 12.73
C LEU A 26 2.20 -15.43 13.89
N GLU A 27 2.48 -15.81 15.14
CA GLU A 27 1.94 -15.15 16.32
C GLU A 27 2.25 -13.65 16.35
N ARG A 28 3.47 -13.27 15.99
CA ARG A 28 3.89 -11.87 15.90
C ARG A 28 3.14 -11.13 14.79
N LYS A 29 3.01 -11.74 13.60
CA LYS A 29 2.24 -11.13 12.50
C LYS A 29 0.78 -10.92 12.92
N GLU A 30 0.12 -11.92 13.48
CA GLU A 30 -1.27 -11.81 13.95
C GLU A 30 -1.45 -10.75 15.04
N ALA A 31 -0.48 -10.60 15.94
CA ALA A 31 -0.51 -9.55 16.95
C ALA A 31 -0.44 -8.16 16.30
N ARG A 32 0.46 -7.98 15.34
CA ARG A 32 0.59 -6.71 14.59
C ARG A 32 -0.61 -6.44 13.69
N ASP A 33 -1.23 -7.46 13.10
CA ASP A 33 -2.47 -7.31 12.33
C ASP A 33 -3.60 -6.77 13.23
N ARG A 34 -3.75 -7.28 14.45
CA ARG A 34 -4.73 -6.75 15.42
C ARG A 34 -4.44 -5.29 15.81
N GLU A 35 -3.17 -4.92 15.99
CA GLU A 35 -2.78 -3.52 16.24
C GLU A 35 -3.13 -2.60 15.05
N LEU A 36 -2.84 -3.05 13.82
CA LEU A 36 -3.19 -2.33 12.61
C LEU A 36 -4.71 -2.11 12.48
N GLU A 37 -5.50 -3.15 12.74
CA GLU A 37 -6.97 -3.04 12.79
C GLU A 37 -7.44 -2.03 13.83
N ALA A 38 -6.86 -2.05 15.04
CA ALA A 38 -7.19 -1.11 16.11
C ALA A 38 -6.91 0.35 15.70
N ILE A 39 -5.81 0.59 14.96
CA ILE A 39 -5.50 1.90 14.40
C ILE A 39 -6.57 2.33 13.38
N ILE A 40 -6.95 1.47 12.43
CA ILE A 40 -7.98 1.80 11.45
C ILE A 40 -9.33 2.07 12.13
N LYS A 41 -9.69 1.27 13.13
CA LYS A 41 -10.93 1.45 13.92
C LYS A 41 -10.91 2.70 14.80
N GLY A 42 -9.76 3.29 15.07
CA GLY A 42 -9.60 4.46 15.94
C GLY A 42 -9.48 4.11 17.44
N GLU A 43 -9.27 2.87 17.76
CA GLU A 43 -9.03 2.36 19.11
C GLU A 43 -7.58 2.60 19.55
N ASP A 44 -6.66 2.68 18.61
CA ASP A 44 -5.25 3.04 18.78
C ASP A 44 -4.97 4.36 18.05
N GLN A 45 -4.32 5.31 18.73
CA GLN A 45 -4.08 6.66 18.24
C GLN A 45 -2.71 6.86 17.57
N ARG A 46 -1.94 5.79 17.40
CA ARG A 46 -0.68 5.84 16.65
C ARG A 46 -0.92 6.25 15.19
N ILE A 47 0.07 6.95 14.62
CA ILE A 47 0.06 7.24 13.19
C ILE A 47 0.47 5.99 12.41
N LEU A 48 -0.33 5.60 11.43
CA LEU A 48 0.03 4.54 10.49
C LEU A 48 0.98 5.09 9.41
N LEU A 49 2.16 4.48 9.26
CA LEU A 49 3.04 4.72 8.12
C LEU A 49 3.09 3.48 7.24
N VAL A 50 2.55 3.59 6.03
CA VAL A 50 2.76 2.61 4.96
C VAL A 50 3.94 3.11 4.12
N ILE A 51 5.16 2.63 4.42
CA ILE A 51 6.41 3.23 3.95
C ILE A 51 7.36 2.18 3.36
N GLY A 52 8.01 2.52 2.25
CA GLY A 52 9.00 1.68 1.58
C GLY A 52 9.15 2.01 0.10
N PRO A 53 9.92 1.21 -0.65
CA PRO A 53 10.23 1.49 -2.04
C PRO A 53 8.99 1.59 -2.94
N CYS A 54 9.12 2.35 -4.01
CA CYS A 54 8.08 2.43 -5.04
C CYS A 54 7.84 1.05 -5.68
N SER A 55 8.92 0.28 -5.90
CA SER A 55 8.86 -1.12 -6.34
C SER A 55 9.98 -1.93 -5.69
N SER A 56 9.70 -3.21 -5.42
CA SER A 56 10.67 -4.17 -4.88
C SER A 56 11.39 -4.85 -6.04
N ASP A 57 12.45 -4.21 -6.55
CA ASP A 57 13.21 -4.64 -7.72
C ASP A 57 14.49 -5.41 -7.36
N ASN A 58 15.05 -5.18 -6.18
CA ASN A 58 16.26 -5.81 -5.68
C ASN A 58 16.03 -6.34 -4.25
N GLU A 59 15.96 -7.65 -4.11
CA GLU A 59 15.61 -8.30 -2.85
C GLU A 59 16.55 -7.92 -1.70
N GLU A 60 17.88 -7.91 -1.92
CA GLU A 60 18.83 -7.59 -0.86
C GLU A 60 18.77 -6.12 -0.42
N ALA A 61 18.58 -5.20 -1.35
CA ALA A 61 18.37 -3.79 -1.00
C ALA A 61 17.05 -3.56 -0.25
N VAL A 62 15.98 -4.27 -0.64
CA VAL A 62 14.70 -4.26 0.08
C VAL A 62 14.87 -4.80 1.49
N MET A 63 15.61 -5.90 1.68
CA MET A 63 15.87 -6.49 2.99
C MET A 63 16.77 -5.60 3.87
N GLU A 64 17.77 -4.93 3.29
CA GLU A 64 18.58 -3.95 4.03
C GLU A 64 17.68 -2.78 4.52
N TYR A 65 16.85 -2.25 3.63
CA TYR A 65 15.87 -1.21 4.00
C TYR A 65 14.92 -1.70 5.10
N ALA A 66 14.41 -2.92 5.00
CA ALA A 66 13.52 -3.52 5.99
C ALA A 66 14.15 -3.61 7.38
N ARG A 67 15.42 -4.02 7.48
CA ARG A 67 16.15 -4.10 8.76
C ARG A 67 16.32 -2.72 9.38
N ARG A 68 16.73 -1.72 8.59
CA ARG A 68 16.83 -0.32 9.07
C ARG A 68 15.48 0.21 9.53
N LEU A 69 14.40 -0.13 8.81
CA LEU A 69 13.04 0.31 9.14
C LEU A 69 12.53 -0.36 10.43
N ALA A 70 12.89 -1.62 10.68
CA ALA A 70 12.55 -2.32 11.92
C ALA A 70 13.24 -1.67 13.13
N ASP A 71 14.53 -1.34 13.01
CA ASP A 71 15.26 -0.61 14.05
C ASP A 71 14.64 0.77 14.33
N LEU A 72 14.15 1.44 13.29
CA LEU A 72 13.47 2.73 13.44
C LEU A 72 12.09 2.55 14.09
N GLN A 73 11.34 1.49 13.75
CA GLN A 73 10.05 1.17 14.38
C GLN A 73 10.19 1.04 15.90
N GLU A 74 11.21 0.38 16.39
CA GLU A 74 11.43 0.23 17.83
C GLU A 74 11.65 1.58 18.54
N GLN A 75 12.27 2.55 17.85
CA GLN A 75 12.51 3.89 18.39
C GLN A 75 11.25 4.76 18.48
N VAL A 76 10.22 4.48 17.66
CA VAL A 76 9.02 5.31 17.51
C VAL A 76 7.71 4.56 17.79
N LYS A 77 7.77 3.34 18.26
CA LYS A 77 6.62 2.41 18.39
C LYS A 77 5.45 2.91 19.23
N ASP A 78 5.70 3.82 20.15
CA ASP A 78 4.66 4.40 21.01
C ASP A 78 3.82 5.46 20.28
N GLN A 79 4.31 6.04 19.19
CA GLN A 79 3.63 7.09 18.41
C GLN A 79 3.31 6.67 17.00
N ILE A 80 4.04 5.71 16.45
CA ILE A 80 3.96 5.31 15.04
C ILE A 80 3.88 3.79 14.92
N PHE A 81 3.00 3.34 14.03
CA PHE A 81 2.94 1.96 13.57
C PHE A 81 3.37 1.89 12.10
N ILE A 82 4.44 1.16 11.83
CA ILE A 82 5.00 1.00 10.48
C ILE A 82 4.52 -0.29 9.84
N VAL A 83 3.97 -0.19 8.64
CA VAL A 83 3.74 -1.28 7.70
C VAL A 83 4.67 -1.07 6.51
N MET A 84 5.53 -2.03 6.22
CA MET A 84 6.50 -1.88 5.13
C MET A 84 5.84 -2.10 3.78
N ARG A 85 6.02 -1.15 2.86
CA ARG A 85 5.64 -1.35 1.45
C ARG A 85 6.59 -2.35 0.80
N VAL A 86 6.02 -3.46 0.32
CA VAL A 86 6.70 -4.46 -0.50
C VAL A 86 5.93 -4.58 -1.81
N TYR A 87 5.94 -3.50 -2.61
CA TYR A 87 5.14 -3.43 -3.83
C TYR A 87 5.78 -4.25 -4.93
N THR A 88 5.15 -5.39 -5.23
CA THR A 88 5.69 -6.44 -6.09
C THR A 88 5.15 -6.41 -7.52
N ALA A 89 4.08 -5.67 -7.77
CA ALA A 89 3.51 -5.44 -9.08
C ALA A 89 3.43 -3.95 -9.40
N LYS A 90 3.66 -3.57 -10.66
CA LYS A 90 3.64 -2.17 -11.11
C LYS A 90 2.70 -2.01 -12.30
N PRO A 91 1.63 -1.19 -12.15
CA PRO A 91 0.75 -0.86 -13.27
C PRO A 91 1.50 -0.02 -14.31
N ARG A 92 1.40 -0.41 -15.57
CA ARG A 92 1.99 0.29 -16.71
C ARG A 92 0.91 0.62 -17.74
N THR A 93 0.66 1.90 -17.97
CA THR A 93 -0.45 2.37 -18.82
C THR A 93 -0.37 1.84 -20.26
N ASN A 94 0.84 1.77 -20.84
CA ASN A 94 1.09 1.25 -22.18
C ASN A 94 1.69 -0.17 -22.18
N GLY A 95 1.89 -0.77 -21.01
CA GLY A 95 2.50 -2.10 -20.86
C GLY A 95 4.03 -2.14 -20.98
N ASP A 96 4.70 -1.00 -21.13
CA ASP A 96 6.16 -0.93 -21.25
C ASP A 96 6.87 -0.74 -19.90
N GLY A 97 8.16 -1.13 -19.85
CA GLY A 97 9.02 -0.99 -18.67
C GLY A 97 8.86 -2.10 -17.62
N TYR A 98 9.54 -1.95 -16.51
CA TYR A 98 9.54 -2.92 -15.41
C TYR A 98 8.14 -3.07 -14.80
N LYS A 99 7.61 -4.29 -14.80
CA LYS A 99 6.24 -4.62 -14.36
C LYS A 99 6.18 -5.14 -12.92
N GLY A 100 7.29 -5.14 -12.22
CA GLY A 100 7.40 -5.62 -10.84
C GLY A 100 7.89 -7.07 -10.73
N LEU A 101 8.25 -7.44 -9.50
CA LEU A 101 8.79 -8.76 -9.13
C LEU A 101 7.85 -9.91 -9.57
N MET A 102 6.54 -9.70 -9.48
CA MET A 102 5.54 -10.70 -9.88
C MET A 102 5.63 -11.12 -11.36
N HIS A 103 6.09 -10.24 -12.25
CA HIS A 103 6.26 -10.54 -13.66
C HIS A 103 7.69 -10.88 -14.04
N GLN A 104 8.64 -10.25 -13.38
CA GLN A 104 10.06 -10.25 -13.73
C GLN A 104 10.92 -10.48 -12.48
N PRO A 105 10.81 -11.69 -11.86
CA PRO A 105 11.63 -12.04 -10.69
C PRO A 105 13.12 -12.05 -10.99
N ASP A 106 13.48 -12.34 -12.24
CA ASP A 106 14.82 -12.15 -12.80
C ASP A 106 14.72 -11.22 -14.01
N THR A 107 15.30 -10.04 -13.92
CA THR A 107 15.28 -9.03 -14.99
C THR A 107 16.07 -9.45 -16.23
N HIS A 108 16.92 -10.47 -16.14
CA HIS A 108 17.72 -11.02 -17.24
C HIS A 108 17.08 -12.25 -17.90
N ALA A 109 16.04 -12.83 -17.28
CA ALA A 109 15.31 -13.98 -17.80
C ALA A 109 14.00 -13.60 -18.51
N ALA A 110 13.42 -14.55 -19.22
CA ALA A 110 12.06 -14.39 -19.77
C ALA A 110 11.03 -14.26 -18.64
N PRO A 111 10.01 -13.39 -18.76
CA PRO A 111 8.98 -13.22 -17.74
C PRO A 111 8.28 -14.54 -17.40
N SER A 112 8.17 -14.83 -16.09
CA SER A 112 7.49 -16.02 -15.55
C SER A 112 6.59 -15.62 -14.38
N PHE A 113 5.28 -15.71 -14.57
CA PHE A 113 4.32 -15.36 -13.52
C PHE A 113 4.33 -16.37 -12.35
N VAL A 114 4.60 -17.64 -12.63
CA VAL A 114 4.69 -18.67 -11.58
C VAL A 114 5.90 -18.45 -10.69
N ASP A 115 7.07 -18.19 -11.28
CA ASP A 115 8.29 -17.88 -10.52
C ASP A 115 8.15 -16.53 -9.82
N GLY A 116 7.44 -15.59 -10.44
CA GLY A 116 7.07 -14.32 -9.82
C GLY A 116 6.25 -14.49 -8.54
N LEU A 117 5.22 -15.34 -8.54
CA LEU A 117 4.44 -15.64 -7.31
C LEU A 117 5.30 -16.21 -6.20
N LYS A 118 6.23 -17.12 -6.54
CA LYS A 118 7.19 -17.69 -5.57
C LYS A 118 8.13 -16.63 -5.01
N ALA A 119 8.64 -15.74 -5.85
CA ALA A 119 9.53 -14.65 -5.44
C ALA A 119 8.79 -13.62 -4.56
N VAL A 120 7.54 -13.29 -4.89
CA VAL A 120 6.69 -12.42 -4.07
C VAL A 120 6.49 -13.00 -2.68
N ARG A 121 6.09 -14.28 -2.58
CA ARG A 121 5.96 -14.94 -1.28
C ARG A 121 7.26 -14.95 -0.49
N HIS A 122 8.38 -15.29 -1.16
CA HIS A 122 9.71 -15.31 -0.54
C HIS A 122 10.06 -13.96 0.09
N LEU A 123 9.90 -12.88 -0.66
CA LEU A 123 10.24 -11.54 -0.18
C LEU A 123 9.36 -11.11 1.01
N HIS A 124 8.04 -11.27 0.94
CA HIS A 124 7.16 -10.98 2.07
C HIS A 124 7.51 -11.82 3.29
N TYR A 125 7.74 -13.13 3.10
CA TYR A 125 8.13 -14.04 4.17
C TYR A 125 9.44 -13.59 4.84
N ARG A 126 10.47 -13.23 4.07
CA ARG A 126 11.75 -12.72 4.60
C ARG A 126 11.55 -11.45 5.42
N VAL A 127 10.82 -10.48 4.90
CA VAL A 127 10.55 -9.23 5.66
C VAL A 127 9.90 -9.55 6.99
N ILE A 128 8.85 -10.38 7.02
CA ILE A 128 8.12 -10.71 8.26
C ILE A 128 9.01 -11.49 9.24
N THR A 129 9.72 -12.50 8.77
CA THR A 129 10.47 -13.40 9.65
C THR A 129 11.77 -12.82 10.14
N GLU A 130 12.52 -12.08 9.28
CA GLU A 130 13.82 -11.51 9.62
C GLU A 130 13.70 -10.18 10.39
N THR A 131 12.60 -9.42 10.20
CA THR A 131 12.49 -8.07 10.79
C THR A 131 11.33 -7.92 11.79
N GLY A 132 10.34 -8.78 11.73
CA GLY A 132 9.11 -8.66 12.52
C GLY A 132 8.14 -7.57 12.05
N LEU A 133 8.45 -6.85 10.97
CA LEU A 133 7.51 -5.91 10.35
C LEU A 133 6.39 -6.65 9.62
N THR A 134 5.23 -6.02 9.55
CA THR A 134 4.13 -6.42 8.64
C THR A 134 4.29 -5.73 7.29
N THR A 135 3.71 -6.31 6.26
CA THR A 135 3.89 -5.87 4.88
C THR A 135 2.61 -5.36 4.23
N ALA A 136 2.78 -4.43 3.30
CA ALA A 136 1.74 -3.93 2.39
C ALA A 136 2.10 -4.21 0.95
N ASP A 137 1.11 -4.58 0.11
CA ASP A 137 1.28 -4.63 -1.34
C ASP A 137 0.09 -4.01 -2.07
N GLU A 138 0.29 -3.64 -3.34
CA GLU A 138 -0.79 -3.19 -4.23
C GLU A 138 -1.44 -4.40 -4.90
N LEU A 139 -2.74 -4.60 -4.67
CA LEU A 139 -3.51 -5.62 -5.35
C LEU A 139 -3.77 -5.18 -6.79
N LEU A 140 -2.82 -5.46 -7.68
CA LEU A 140 -2.93 -5.14 -9.10
C LEU A 140 -3.70 -6.21 -9.88
N TYR A 141 -3.53 -7.47 -9.49
CA TYR A 141 -4.19 -8.62 -10.12
C TYR A 141 -5.01 -9.38 -9.08
N PRO A 142 -6.34 -9.20 -9.01
CA PRO A 142 -7.20 -9.89 -8.04
C PRO A 142 -6.98 -11.40 -8.00
N ALA A 143 -6.80 -12.03 -9.16
CA ALA A 143 -6.53 -13.46 -9.27
C ALA A 143 -5.23 -13.94 -8.57
N SER A 144 -4.32 -13.03 -8.20
CA SER A 144 -3.11 -13.40 -7.43
C SER A 144 -3.33 -13.44 -5.92
N LEU A 145 -4.44 -12.88 -5.42
CA LEU A 145 -4.71 -12.76 -3.99
C LEU A 145 -4.58 -14.08 -3.21
N PRO A 146 -5.19 -15.21 -3.63
CA PRO A 146 -5.14 -16.46 -2.87
C PRO A 146 -3.72 -17.01 -2.67
N TYR A 147 -2.78 -16.60 -3.49
CA TYR A 147 -1.40 -17.06 -3.41
C TYR A 147 -0.53 -16.28 -2.42
N VAL A 148 -0.99 -15.12 -1.92
CA VAL A 148 -0.16 -14.21 -1.11
C VAL A 148 -0.88 -13.60 0.10
N GLU A 149 -2.20 -13.74 0.20
CA GLU A 149 -3.04 -13.08 1.21
C GLU A 149 -2.57 -13.35 2.65
N ASP A 150 -2.14 -14.58 2.94
CA ASP A 150 -1.68 -15.00 4.27
C ASP A 150 -0.44 -14.24 4.77
N LEU A 151 0.31 -13.60 3.88
CA LEU A 151 1.52 -12.83 4.19
C LEU A 151 1.27 -11.30 4.25
N ILE A 152 0.24 -10.79 3.58
CA ILE A 152 0.01 -9.36 3.44
C ILE A 152 -0.93 -8.87 4.55
N SER A 153 -0.52 -7.82 5.27
CA SER A 153 -1.30 -7.22 6.36
C SER A 153 -2.07 -5.97 5.94
N TYR A 154 -1.73 -5.38 4.79
CA TYR A 154 -2.36 -4.19 4.26
C TYR A 154 -2.39 -4.24 2.73
N HIS A 155 -3.57 -4.10 2.15
CA HIS A 155 -3.74 -4.02 0.70
C HIS A 155 -4.01 -2.60 0.25
N ALA A 156 -3.42 -2.20 -0.89
CA ALA A 156 -3.78 -0.96 -1.56
C ALA A 156 -4.43 -1.26 -2.92
N ILE A 157 -5.54 -0.59 -3.22
CA ILE A 157 -6.12 -0.58 -4.56
C ILE A 157 -5.65 0.66 -5.28
N GLY A 158 -4.93 0.45 -6.37
CA GLY A 158 -4.28 1.51 -7.14
C GLY A 158 -5.25 2.44 -7.85
N ALA A 159 -4.76 3.62 -8.22
CA ALA A 159 -5.56 4.65 -8.88
C ALA A 159 -6.13 4.24 -10.25
N ARG A 160 -5.51 3.26 -10.91
CA ARG A 160 -5.99 2.70 -12.20
C ARG A 160 -6.94 1.53 -12.02
N SER A 161 -6.98 0.93 -10.83
CA SER A 161 -7.77 -0.25 -10.50
C SER A 161 -9.04 0.08 -9.71
N VAL A 162 -9.10 1.22 -9.03
CA VAL A 162 -10.21 1.59 -8.12
C VAL A 162 -11.57 1.75 -8.82
N GLU A 163 -11.58 1.95 -10.14
CA GLU A 163 -12.80 2.02 -10.95
C GLU A 163 -13.31 0.63 -11.37
N ASP A 164 -12.43 -0.38 -11.34
CA ASP A 164 -12.75 -1.72 -11.77
C ASP A 164 -13.64 -2.46 -10.77
N GLN A 165 -14.67 -3.12 -11.31
CA GLN A 165 -15.67 -3.83 -10.52
C GLN A 165 -15.08 -5.00 -9.74
N GLU A 166 -14.19 -5.78 -10.37
CA GLU A 166 -13.60 -6.96 -9.73
C GLU A 166 -12.75 -6.56 -8.53
N HIS A 167 -11.92 -5.51 -8.65
CA HIS A 167 -11.12 -5.00 -7.53
C HIS A 167 -11.99 -4.56 -6.34
N ARG A 168 -13.12 -3.88 -6.59
CA ARG A 168 -14.05 -3.46 -5.54
C ARG A 168 -14.69 -4.65 -4.83
N PHE A 169 -15.12 -5.66 -5.60
CA PHE A 169 -15.80 -6.83 -5.08
C PHE A 169 -14.82 -7.77 -4.35
N VAL A 170 -13.65 -8.03 -4.91
CA VAL A 170 -12.61 -8.80 -4.22
C VAL A 170 -12.22 -8.13 -2.90
N SER A 171 -12.10 -6.79 -2.88
CA SER A 171 -11.79 -6.06 -1.65
C SER A 171 -12.82 -6.27 -0.53
N SER A 172 -14.07 -6.60 -0.85
CA SER A 172 -15.12 -6.90 0.14
C SER A 172 -14.93 -8.26 0.82
N GLY A 173 -14.10 -9.12 0.26
CA GLY A 173 -13.76 -10.44 0.82
C GLY A 173 -12.42 -10.47 1.55
N ILE A 174 -11.62 -9.42 1.47
CA ILE A 174 -10.33 -9.32 2.16
C ILE A 174 -10.57 -9.01 3.64
N SER A 175 -9.92 -9.76 4.54
CA SER A 175 -10.02 -9.52 5.99
C SER A 175 -9.11 -8.38 6.46
N ALA A 176 -7.98 -8.15 5.78
CA ALA A 176 -7.02 -7.11 6.12
C ALA A 176 -7.50 -5.70 5.74
N PRO A 177 -7.00 -4.65 6.40
CA PRO A 177 -7.19 -3.26 5.98
C PRO A 177 -6.86 -3.05 4.51
N THR A 178 -7.80 -2.41 3.78
CA THR A 178 -7.68 -2.18 2.34
C THR A 178 -7.88 -0.71 2.01
N GLY A 179 -6.82 -0.05 1.57
CA GLY A 179 -6.82 1.36 1.20
C GLY A 179 -7.20 1.57 -0.27
N MET A 180 -8.26 2.36 -0.54
CA MET A 180 -8.71 2.73 -1.87
C MET A 180 -8.08 4.05 -2.28
N LYS A 181 -7.20 4.05 -3.29
CA LYS A 181 -6.66 5.30 -3.85
C LYS A 181 -7.73 6.00 -4.68
N ASN A 182 -7.82 7.32 -4.60
CA ASN A 182 -8.60 8.04 -5.60
C ASN A 182 -7.98 7.85 -7.00
N PRO A 183 -8.80 7.84 -8.09
CA PRO A 183 -8.29 7.66 -9.44
C PRO A 183 -7.37 8.79 -9.88
N THR A 184 -6.65 8.59 -10.98
CA THR A 184 -5.73 9.60 -11.54
C THR A 184 -6.40 10.92 -11.91
N SER A 185 -7.70 10.92 -12.18
CA SER A 185 -8.51 12.13 -12.38
C SER A 185 -8.75 12.96 -11.11
N GLY A 186 -8.36 12.47 -9.93
CA GLY A 186 -8.65 13.12 -8.66
C GLY A 186 -10.08 13.00 -8.16
N ASN A 187 -10.97 12.28 -8.85
CA ASN A 187 -12.40 12.18 -8.51
C ASN A 187 -12.64 11.39 -7.23
N LEU A 188 -12.90 12.09 -6.13
CA LEU A 188 -13.16 11.47 -4.83
C LEU A 188 -14.44 10.61 -4.81
N SER A 189 -15.47 10.93 -5.61
CA SER A 189 -16.70 10.13 -5.64
C SER A 189 -16.46 8.70 -6.11
N VAL A 190 -15.52 8.49 -7.04
CA VAL A 190 -15.11 7.15 -7.50
C VAL A 190 -14.50 6.34 -6.34
N MET A 191 -13.57 6.94 -5.61
CA MET A 191 -12.93 6.33 -4.45
C MET A 191 -13.94 5.98 -3.35
N PHE A 192 -14.82 6.91 -2.99
CA PHE A 192 -15.83 6.69 -1.96
C PHE A 192 -16.84 5.62 -2.35
N ASN A 193 -17.25 5.56 -3.63
CA ASN A 193 -18.08 4.47 -4.14
C ASN A 193 -17.36 3.11 -4.09
N ALA A 194 -16.04 3.09 -4.31
CA ALA A 194 -15.23 1.88 -4.17
C ALA A 194 -15.16 1.41 -2.70
N ILE A 195 -14.97 2.33 -1.75
CA ILE A 195 -15.02 2.04 -0.31
C ILE A 195 -16.40 1.48 0.07
N TYR A 196 -17.48 2.14 -0.38
CA TYR A 196 -18.84 1.67 -0.13
C TYR A 196 -19.05 0.24 -0.63
N ALA A 197 -18.67 -0.04 -1.88
CA ALA A 197 -18.80 -1.38 -2.46
C ALA A 197 -17.97 -2.43 -1.68
N ALA A 198 -16.76 -2.07 -1.27
CA ALA A 198 -15.90 -2.96 -0.49
C ALA A 198 -16.41 -3.20 0.95
N GLN A 199 -17.09 -2.22 1.55
CA GLN A 199 -17.65 -2.38 2.90
C GLN A 199 -18.97 -3.18 2.95
N HIS A 200 -19.55 -3.52 1.79
CA HIS A 200 -20.82 -4.24 1.72
C HIS A 200 -20.65 -5.65 1.13
N PRO A 201 -21.55 -6.60 1.49
CA PRO A 201 -21.56 -7.94 0.92
C PRO A 201 -21.71 -7.91 -0.60
N GLN A 202 -20.98 -8.79 -1.28
CA GLN A 202 -21.00 -8.92 -2.74
C GLN A 202 -21.18 -10.40 -3.13
N ASN A 203 -21.77 -10.63 -4.32
CA ASN A 203 -21.89 -11.94 -4.92
C ASN A 203 -21.39 -11.87 -6.37
N PHE A 204 -20.34 -12.64 -6.69
CA PHE A 204 -19.67 -12.55 -7.98
C PHE A 204 -18.87 -13.82 -8.32
N LEU A 205 -18.27 -13.85 -9.50
CA LEU A 205 -17.39 -14.93 -9.92
C LEU A 205 -15.94 -14.58 -9.61
N PHE A 206 -15.29 -15.38 -8.77
CA PHE A 206 -13.87 -15.23 -8.43
C PHE A 206 -13.15 -16.57 -8.56
N ASN A 207 -12.01 -16.61 -9.28
CA ASN A 207 -11.21 -17.82 -9.52
C ASN A 207 -12.05 -19.03 -9.99
N ALA A 208 -12.98 -18.80 -10.92
CA ALA A 208 -13.92 -19.79 -11.46
C ALA A 208 -14.93 -20.37 -10.44
N GLN A 209 -15.14 -19.69 -9.32
CA GLN A 209 -16.12 -20.06 -8.29
C GLN A 209 -17.12 -18.92 -8.09
N ALA A 210 -18.39 -19.23 -7.89
CA ALA A 210 -19.37 -18.27 -7.40
C ALA A 210 -19.12 -18.05 -5.89
N VAL A 211 -18.83 -16.82 -5.50
CA VAL A 211 -18.49 -16.47 -4.14
C VAL A 211 -19.43 -15.42 -3.59
N GLU A 212 -19.64 -15.44 -2.28
CA GLU A 212 -20.31 -14.41 -1.50
C GLU A 212 -19.35 -13.87 -0.44
N THR A 213 -19.32 -12.55 -0.27
CA THR A 213 -18.46 -11.88 0.72
C THR A 213 -19.31 -11.21 1.80
N SER A 214 -18.72 -10.95 2.96
CA SER A 214 -19.38 -10.26 4.07
C SER A 214 -19.26 -8.74 4.08
N GLY A 215 -18.40 -8.20 3.24
CA GLY A 215 -17.94 -6.82 3.30
C GLY A 215 -16.71 -6.66 4.19
N ASN A 216 -15.84 -5.73 3.82
CA ASN A 216 -14.62 -5.37 4.56
C ASN A 216 -14.80 -4.01 5.24
N PRO A 217 -15.14 -3.96 6.54
CA PRO A 217 -15.36 -2.70 7.26
C PRO A 217 -14.09 -1.85 7.41
N LEU A 218 -12.92 -2.41 7.14
CA LEU A 218 -11.61 -1.75 7.22
C LEU A 218 -11.17 -1.12 5.88
N ALA A 219 -12.04 -1.17 4.84
CA ALA A 219 -11.80 -0.46 3.60
C ALA A 219 -11.87 1.06 3.82
N HIS A 220 -10.84 1.80 3.39
CA HIS A 220 -10.68 3.22 3.70
C HIS A 220 -10.02 4.01 2.57
N ALA A 221 -9.94 5.35 2.73
CA ALA A 221 -9.46 6.28 1.72
C ALA A 221 -7.94 6.46 1.72
N ILE A 222 -7.34 6.49 0.51
CA ILE A 222 -5.98 6.98 0.26
C ILE A 222 -6.07 8.18 -0.69
N LEU A 223 -5.68 9.37 -0.22
CA LEU A 223 -5.64 10.59 -1.02
C LEU A 223 -4.27 10.72 -1.68
N ARG A 224 -4.23 10.66 -3.02
CA ARG A 224 -2.97 10.63 -3.78
C ARG A 224 -2.80 11.80 -4.76
N GLY A 225 -3.71 12.80 -4.71
CA GLY A 225 -3.80 13.84 -5.73
C GLY A 225 -4.42 13.35 -7.03
N GLY A 226 -4.40 14.16 -8.04
CA GLY A 226 -4.93 13.85 -9.36
C GLY A 226 -4.34 14.74 -10.45
N LEU A 227 -4.80 14.54 -11.68
CA LEU A 227 -4.47 15.37 -12.83
C LEU A 227 -5.74 16.02 -13.37
N ASP A 228 -5.68 17.30 -13.70
CA ASP A 228 -6.75 17.95 -14.45
C ASP A 228 -6.72 17.59 -15.95
N ALA A 229 -7.69 18.09 -16.69
CA ALA A 229 -7.79 17.84 -18.14
C ALA A 229 -6.57 18.36 -18.95
N SER A 230 -5.78 19.28 -18.39
CA SER A 230 -4.54 19.77 -19.00
C SER A 230 -3.30 18.95 -18.62
N GLY A 231 -3.45 17.99 -17.70
CA GLY A 231 -2.34 17.20 -17.15
C GLY A 231 -1.60 17.88 -15.99
N LYS A 232 -2.16 18.96 -15.42
CA LYS A 232 -1.59 19.62 -14.26
C LYS A 232 -1.95 18.83 -12.99
N ASN A 233 -0.98 18.69 -12.07
CA ASN A 233 -1.23 18.09 -10.77
C ASN A 233 -2.21 18.91 -9.93
N ILE A 234 -3.19 18.21 -9.34
CA ILE A 234 -4.14 18.75 -8.37
C ILE A 234 -3.92 17.98 -7.07
N PRO A 235 -3.23 18.55 -6.07
CA PRO A 235 -3.10 17.96 -4.75
C PRO A 235 -4.47 17.84 -4.07
N ASN A 236 -4.59 16.89 -3.10
CA ASN A 236 -5.83 16.73 -2.32
C ASN A 236 -5.55 16.43 -0.84
N TYR A 237 -4.48 17.03 -0.28
CA TYR A 237 -4.08 16.94 1.11
C TYR A 237 -4.16 18.28 1.87
N HIS A 238 -4.55 19.36 1.22
CA HIS A 238 -4.73 20.66 1.87
C HIS A 238 -5.92 20.62 2.84
N TYR A 239 -5.99 21.59 3.73
CA TYR A 239 -7.00 21.64 4.79
C TYR A 239 -8.42 21.48 4.27
N GLU A 240 -8.78 22.19 3.21
CA GLU A 240 -10.09 22.18 2.58
C GLU A 240 -10.41 20.84 1.92
N ASP A 241 -9.41 20.19 1.32
CA ASP A 241 -9.56 18.87 0.70
C ASP A 241 -9.84 17.80 1.76
N LEU A 242 -9.11 17.86 2.88
CA LEU A 242 -9.31 16.95 4.00
C LEU A 242 -10.69 17.13 4.64
N LEU A 243 -11.17 18.36 4.79
CA LEU A 243 -12.55 18.64 5.25
C LEU A 243 -13.61 18.14 4.27
N ALA A 244 -13.39 18.29 2.97
CA ALA A 244 -14.31 17.77 1.94
C ALA A 244 -14.37 16.24 1.99
N ALA A 245 -13.24 15.55 2.17
CA ALA A 245 -13.21 14.11 2.33
C ALA A 245 -13.89 13.66 3.64
N ALA A 246 -13.67 14.37 4.76
CA ALA A 246 -14.34 14.11 6.04
C ALA A 246 -15.88 14.20 5.91
N LYS A 247 -16.36 15.26 5.27
CA LYS A 247 -17.78 15.44 4.99
C LYS A 247 -18.34 14.28 4.18
N ARG A 248 -17.62 13.82 3.17
CA ARG A 248 -18.06 12.71 2.31
C ARG A 248 -18.17 11.39 3.07
N TYR A 249 -17.23 11.09 3.98
CA TYR A 249 -17.34 9.94 4.87
C TYR A 249 -18.64 9.95 5.67
N SER A 250 -18.96 11.10 6.28
CA SER A 250 -20.18 11.27 7.09
C SER A 250 -21.45 11.13 6.24
N GLU A 251 -21.50 11.75 5.06
CA GLU A 251 -22.65 11.69 4.15
C GLU A 251 -22.98 10.27 3.68
N MET A 252 -21.96 9.42 3.50
CA MET A 252 -22.13 8.05 3.01
C MET A 252 -22.30 7.02 4.12
N GLY A 253 -22.17 7.40 5.40
CA GLY A 253 -22.33 6.50 6.54
C GLY A 253 -21.33 5.33 6.53
N LEU A 254 -20.11 5.56 6.04
CA LEU A 254 -19.08 4.52 5.93
C LEU A 254 -18.53 4.15 7.31
N GLN A 255 -18.18 2.87 7.48
CA GLN A 255 -17.63 2.36 8.72
C GLN A 255 -16.17 2.78 8.88
N HIS A 256 -15.72 2.96 10.12
CA HIS A 256 -14.34 3.26 10.51
C HIS A 256 -13.67 4.32 9.63
N PRO A 257 -14.16 5.58 9.62
CA PRO A 257 -13.59 6.65 8.80
C PRO A 257 -12.09 6.80 9.06
N PHE A 258 -11.30 6.63 8.01
CA PHE A 258 -9.84 6.72 8.06
C PHE A 258 -9.30 7.26 6.73
N ILE A 259 -8.43 8.25 6.80
CA ILE A 259 -7.73 8.80 5.64
C ILE A 259 -6.23 8.57 5.81
N LEU A 260 -5.63 7.99 4.78
CA LEU A 260 -4.21 7.92 4.58
C LEU A 260 -3.82 8.90 3.46
N VAL A 261 -2.86 9.79 3.71
CA VAL A 261 -2.34 10.72 2.71
C VAL A 261 -1.13 10.10 2.03
N ASP A 262 -1.25 9.84 0.73
CA ASP A 262 -0.13 9.45 -0.12
C ASP A 262 0.66 10.73 -0.45
N THR A 263 1.88 10.82 0.08
CA THR A 263 2.70 12.02 0.04
C THR A 263 3.49 12.17 -1.27
N ASN A 264 3.51 11.14 -2.10
CA ASN A 264 4.12 11.17 -3.42
C ASN A 264 3.06 11.37 -4.53
N HIS A 265 3.19 10.72 -5.67
CA HIS A 265 2.31 10.76 -6.83
C HIS A 265 1.92 12.19 -7.22
N ASP A 266 0.61 12.46 -7.44
CA ASP A 266 0.16 13.78 -7.91
C ASP A 266 0.05 14.80 -6.77
N ASN A 267 0.11 14.37 -5.50
CA ASN A 267 0.23 15.28 -4.36
C ASN A 267 1.57 16.03 -4.34
N SER A 268 2.67 15.37 -4.71
CA SER A 268 4.00 15.98 -4.82
C SER A 268 4.40 16.33 -6.27
N GLY A 269 3.60 15.93 -7.26
CA GLY A 269 4.02 15.95 -8.66
C GLY A 269 5.23 15.04 -8.91
N LYS A 270 5.37 13.97 -8.11
CA LYS A 270 6.50 13.03 -8.11
C LYS A 270 7.86 13.69 -7.78
N GLN A 271 7.85 14.81 -7.07
CA GLN A 271 9.04 15.43 -6.50
C GLN A 271 9.23 14.83 -5.09
N PHE A 272 10.17 13.91 -4.95
CA PHE A 272 10.29 13.10 -3.74
C PHE A 272 10.56 13.91 -2.47
N GLU A 273 11.27 15.03 -2.57
CA GLU A 273 11.56 15.91 -1.43
C GLU A 273 10.30 16.60 -0.88
N GLU A 274 9.29 16.83 -1.73
CA GLU A 274 8.01 17.42 -1.34
C GLU A 274 7.22 16.53 -0.36
N GLN A 275 7.50 15.26 -0.30
CA GLN A 275 6.88 14.35 0.67
C GLN A 275 7.03 14.85 2.11
N VAL A 276 8.20 15.41 2.45
CA VAL A 276 8.47 15.97 3.78
C VAL A 276 7.56 17.15 4.07
N ARG A 277 7.41 18.08 3.12
CA ARG A 277 6.55 19.26 3.27
C ARG A 277 5.08 18.85 3.41
N ILE A 278 4.62 17.89 2.61
CA ILE A 278 3.24 17.40 2.63
C ILE A 278 2.89 16.78 3.99
N VAL A 279 3.79 15.97 4.54
CA VAL A 279 3.63 15.41 5.89
C VAL A 279 3.50 16.53 6.92
N ARG A 280 4.41 17.51 6.92
CA ARG A 280 4.39 18.63 7.87
C ARG A 280 3.10 19.42 7.80
N GLU A 281 2.64 19.79 6.60
CA GLU A 281 1.38 20.50 6.39
C GLU A 281 0.19 19.71 6.92
N THR A 282 0.12 18.40 6.59
CA THR A 282 -0.95 17.54 7.07
C THR A 282 -0.94 17.40 8.60
N MET A 283 0.23 17.24 9.23
CA MET A 283 0.35 17.19 10.68
C MET A 283 -0.05 18.50 11.35
N MET A 284 0.26 19.67 10.75
CA MET A 284 -0.21 20.97 11.22
C MET A 284 -1.72 21.10 11.12
N ASN A 285 -2.34 20.65 10.02
CA ASN A 285 -3.79 20.63 9.84
C ASN A 285 -4.48 19.76 10.90
N ARG A 286 -3.90 18.62 11.25
CA ARG A 286 -4.36 17.75 12.35
C ARG A 286 -4.29 18.45 13.72
N ALA A 287 -3.17 19.13 14.00
CA ALA A 287 -3.00 19.88 15.25
C ALA A 287 -4.01 21.04 15.38
N TRP A 288 -4.36 21.65 14.25
CA TRP A 288 -5.32 22.74 14.19
C TRP A 288 -6.77 22.29 14.36
N ASN A 289 -7.14 21.12 13.82
CA ASN A 289 -8.52 20.61 13.79
C ASN A 289 -8.59 19.17 14.34
N LYS A 290 -9.31 19.02 15.47
CA LYS A 290 -9.45 17.72 16.15
C LYS A 290 -10.19 16.68 15.33
N ASP A 291 -11.18 17.07 14.50
CA ASP A 291 -11.89 16.13 13.64
C ASP A 291 -10.96 15.58 12.56
N LEU A 292 -10.09 16.43 12.01
CA LEU A 292 -9.04 15.96 11.11
C LEU A 292 -8.01 15.08 11.83
N ALA A 293 -7.68 15.37 13.09
CA ALA A 293 -6.76 14.54 13.87
C ALA A 293 -7.29 13.11 14.06
N THR A 294 -8.61 12.94 14.21
CA THR A 294 -9.24 11.62 14.37
C THR A 294 -9.40 10.87 13.06
N LEU A 295 -9.46 11.57 11.94
CA LEU A 295 -9.73 11.00 10.63
C LEU A 295 -8.46 10.74 9.81
N VAL A 296 -7.55 11.71 9.75
CA VAL A 296 -6.31 11.65 8.97
C VAL A 296 -5.21 11.10 9.87
N ARG A 297 -5.05 9.79 9.91
CA ARG A 297 -4.16 9.11 10.85
C ARG A 297 -3.10 8.25 10.17
N GLY A 298 -2.84 8.48 8.88
CA GLY A 298 -1.82 7.71 8.19
C GLY A 298 -1.19 8.46 7.02
N PHE A 299 0.01 8.01 6.68
CA PHE A 299 0.76 8.46 5.51
C PHE A 299 1.26 7.26 4.69
N MET A 300 1.22 7.40 3.37
CA MET A 300 1.91 6.51 2.45
C MET A 300 3.10 7.25 1.88
N ILE A 301 4.31 6.72 2.12
CA ILE A 301 5.58 7.39 1.80
C ILE A 301 6.41 6.49 0.89
N GLU A 302 6.84 6.99 -0.25
CA GLU A 302 7.78 6.28 -1.11
C GLU A 302 9.21 6.62 -0.69
N SER A 303 9.89 5.62 -0.15
CA SER A 303 11.21 5.74 0.46
C SER A 303 12.06 4.50 0.16
N TYR A 304 13.35 4.69 -0.05
CA TYR A 304 14.31 3.62 -0.25
C TYR A 304 15.66 3.94 0.42
N LEU A 305 16.74 3.24 0.04
CA LEU A 305 18.06 3.50 0.61
C LEU A 305 18.65 4.81 0.12
N GLU A 306 18.51 5.09 -1.19
CA GLU A 306 19.04 6.27 -1.86
C GLU A 306 17.92 7.19 -2.36
N ASP A 307 18.21 8.48 -2.44
CA ASP A 307 17.30 9.49 -2.97
C ASP A 307 17.02 9.31 -4.46
N ASP A 308 15.81 9.77 -4.89
CA ASP A 308 15.43 9.88 -6.29
C ASP A 308 15.19 8.53 -6.98
N ARG A 309 15.41 8.47 -8.27
CA ARG A 309 15.28 7.29 -9.12
C ARG A 309 16.39 7.21 -10.16
N GLN A 310 16.55 6.04 -10.72
CA GLN A 310 17.44 5.77 -11.84
C GLN A 310 16.68 5.08 -12.99
N ASN A 311 17.18 5.21 -14.21
CA ASN A 311 16.60 4.51 -15.36
C ASN A 311 17.20 3.10 -15.54
N GLU A 312 18.47 2.95 -15.21
CA GLU A 312 19.23 1.69 -15.23
C GLU A 312 19.61 1.31 -13.79
N PRO A 313 19.52 0.05 -13.37
CA PRO A 313 19.78 -0.38 -12.00
C PRO A 313 21.29 -0.40 -11.67
N VAL A 314 21.92 0.77 -11.64
CA VAL A 314 23.37 0.96 -11.39
C VAL A 314 23.65 1.26 -9.92
N VAL A 315 22.81 2.09 -9.29
CA VAL A 315 22.99 2.49 -7.88
C VAL A 315 22.17 1.55 -7.00
N TYR A 316 22.87 0.86 -6.11
CA TYR A 316 22.24 -0.05 -5.15
C TYR A 316 21.25 0.69 -4.25
N GLY A 317 20.01 0.18 -4.15
CA GLY A 317 18.97 0.76 -3.30
C GLY A 317 18.38 2.08 -3.77
N GLN A 318 18.60 2.46 -5.04
CA GLN A 318 17.91 3.57 -5.68
C GLN A 318 16.75 3.06 -6.54
N SER A 319 15.59 3.70 -6.47
CA SER A 319 14.37 3.28 -7.18
C SER A 319 14.55 3.26 -8.70
N ILE A 320 14.04 2.22 -9.36
CA ILE A 320 13.95 2.12 -10.84
C ILE A 320 12.56 2.51 -11.38
N THR A 321 11.70 3.03 -10.53
CA THR A 321 10.33 3.44 -10.88
C THR A 321 10.06 4.89 -10.52
N ASP A 322 9.23 5.21 -9.53
CA ASP A 322 9.02 6.59 -9.11
C ASP A 322 10.11 7.05 -8.11
N PRO A 323 10.46 8.35 -8.08
CA PRO A 323 11.46 8.88 -7.15
C PRO A 323 11.08 8.65 -5.69
N CYS A 324 12.05 8.22 -4.87
CA CYS A 324 11.87 7.90 -3.44
C CYS A 324 12.72 8.84 -2.56
N LEU A 325 12.28 9.04 -1.30
CA LEU A 325 13.13 9.60 -0.26
C LEU A 325 14.21 8.59 0.11
N GLY A 326 15.46 9.03 0.19
CA GLY A 326 16.56 8.23 0.72
C GLY A 326 16.45 8.01 2.24
N TRP A 327 17.24 7.08 2.75
CA TRP A 327 17.16 6.63 4.14
C TRP A 327 17.32 7.76 5.17
N GLU A 328 18.32 8.63 5.01
CA GLU A 328 18.61 9.68 5.97
C GLU A 328 17.43 10.66 6.15
N LYS A 329 16.83 11.08 5.04
CA LYS A 329 15.63 11.93 5.05
C LYS A 329 14.44 11.21 5.64
N THR A 330 14.29 9.92 5.34
CA THR A 330 13.22 9.07 5.87
C THR A 330 13.31 8.93 7.37
N GLN A 331 14.47 8.60 7.91
CA GLN A 331 14.67 8.48 9.36
C GLN A 331 14.36 9.79 10.07
N ALA A 332 14.84 10.92 9.53
CA ALA A 332 14.57 12.24 10.10
C ALA A 332 13.06 12.55 10.11
N LEU A 333 12.36 12.30 8.99
CA LEU A 333 10.93 12.53 8.86
C LEU A 333 10.10 11.67 9.81
N VAL A 334 10.40 10.39 9.94
CA VAL A 334 9.67 9.48 10.85
C VAL A 334 9.82 9.91 12.31
N LYS A 335 11.03 10.32 12.74
CA LYS A 335 11.26 10.86 14.07
C LYS A 335 10.53 12.20 14.30
N GLU A 336 10.45 13.04 13.28
CA GLU A 336 9.69 14.29 13.32
C GLU A 336 8.19 14.02 13.51
N ILE A 337 7.60 13.10 12.74
CA ILE A 337 6.19 12.68 12.90
C ILE A 337 5.93 12.18 14.32
N ALA A 338 6.80 11.33 14.85
CA ALA A 338 6.67 10.81 16.22
C ALA A 338 6.68 11.92 17.27
N THR A 339 7.44 13.00 17.03
CA THR A 339 7.48 14.17 17.92
C THR A 339 6.20 15.01 17.81
N MET A 340 5.63 15.14 16.61
CA MET A 340 4.41 15.90 16.36
C MET A 340 3.12 15.16 16.82
N ASN A 341 3.18 13.84 17.02
CA ASN A 341 2.05 13.02 17.48
C ASN A 341 2.04 12.81 19.01
N LYS A 342 2.82 13.53 19.75
CA LYS A 342 2.79 13.56 21.23
C LYS A 342 1.69 14.50 21.70
#